data_2fa79ec80a3b5532b3d5f304b0a413de
#
_entry.id   2fa79ec80a3b5532b3d5f304b0a413de
#
_cell.length_a   1.000
_cell.length_b   1.000
_cell.length_c   1.000
_cell.angle_alpha   90.00
_cell.angle_beta   90.00
_cell.angle_gamma   90.00
#
_symmetry.space_group_name_H-M   'P 1'
#
loop_
_entity.id
_entity.type
_entity.pdbx_description
1 polymer ?
#
loop_
_entity_poly.entity_id
_entity_poly.type
_entity_poly.pdbx_seq_one_letter_code
_entity_poly.pdbx_strand_id
1 'polypeptide(L)'
;RALNLEISKSLQYKELKNEGIKIPTTFFAKGKKQLLNLSKNFERPFITKHNRAGKGLGIKLFDDLQKFEKHVNSSYFEESIDGITILQDYIKPKNNCIIRTEFIDKKFLYAVQVDASDGFELCPADDCDPEVEFCPTNSSGNKFMILENFSNNILNNYKRVLQNNNIDIAGIEFLQDSEGELFTYDINTNTNYNSVAESLSNHNGMQTIANYLYSELIKL
;
A
#
# COMPACT_ATOMS: atom_id res chain seq x y z
N ARG A 1 1.88 -18.81 2.56
CA ARG A 1 2.66 -17.68 3.08
C ARG A 1 2.14 -16.37 2.49
N ALA A 2 1.87 -16.30 1.18
CA ALA A 2 1.29 -15.11 0.53
C ALA A 2 0.02 -14.60 1.22
N LEU A 3 -0.96 -15.46 1.48
CA LEU A 3 -2.19 -15.09 2.18
C LEU A 3 -1.93 -14.47 3.57
N ASN A 4 -0.94 -14.97 4.31
CA ASN A 4 -0.60 -14.40 5.62
C ASN A 4 -0.03 -12.98 5.49
N LEU A 5 0.72 -12.70 4.43
CA LEU A 5 1.23 -11.36 4.13
C LEU A 5 0.11 -10.43 3.66
N GLU A 6 -0.81 -10.92 2.83
CA GLU A 6 -1.98 -10.14 2.41
C GLU A 6 -2.80 -9.61 3.59
N ILE A 7 -3.05 -10.47 4.58
CA ILE A 7 -3.92 -10.13 5.71
C ILE A 7 -3.19 -9.50 6.90
N SER A 8 -1.87 -9.27 6.83
CA SER A 8 -1.12 -8.76 7.99
C SER A 8 0.00 -7.80 7.58
N LYS A 9 -0.24 -6.51 7.73
CA LYS A 9 0.76 -5.46 7.48
C LYS A 9 1.97 -5.57 8.40
N SER A 10 1.81 -6.09 9.62
CA SER A 10 2.93 -6.33 10.53
C SER A 10 3.90 -7.37 10.00
N LEU A 11 3.39 -8.42 9.33
CA LEU A 11 4.23 -9.41 8.66
C LEU A 11 4.89 -8.83 7.40
N GLN A 12 4.15 -8.04 6.60
CA GLN A 12 4.72 -7.35 5.44
C GLN A 12 5.93 -6.50 5.85
N TYR A 13 5.79 -5.66 6.87
CA TYR A 13 6.87 -4.78 7.32
C TYR A 13 8.08 -5.54 7.87
N LYS A 14 7.86 -6.70 8.50
CA LYS A 14 8.95 -7.59 8.91
C LYS A 14 9.72 -8.11 7.70
N GLU A 15 9.01 -8.62 6.69
CA GLU A 15 9.66 -9.16 5.48
C GLU A 15 10.36 -8.06 4.67
N LEU A 16 9.76 -6.88 4.54
CA LEU A 16 10.40 -5.72 3.90
C LEU A 16 11.71 -5.34 4.61
N LYS A 17 11.70 -5.24 5.94
CA LYS A 17 12.91 -4.94 6.73
C LYS A 17 13.98 -6.01 6.59
N ASN A 18 13.62 -7.29 6.55
CA ASN A 18 14.56 -8.40 6.38
C ASN A 18 15.33 -8.29 5.07
N GLU A 19 14.73 -7.71 4.02
CA GLU A 19 15.36 -7.47 2.73
C GLU A 19 16.04 -6.09 2.63
N GLY A 20 16.17 -5.37 3.75
CA GLY A 20 16.82 -4.04 3.79
C GLY A 20 15.99 -2.93 3.12
N ILE A 21 14.69 -3.15 2.95
CA ILE A 21 13.79 -2.16 2.37
C ILE A 21 13.36 -1.17 3.45
N LYS A 22 13.52 0.12 3.15
CA LYS A 22 13.13 1.20 4.05
C LYS A 22 11.61 1.30 4.11
N ILE A 23 11.09 1.34 5.33
CA ILE A 23 9.66 1.57 5.61
C ILE A 23 9.53 2.81 6.49
N PRO A 24 8.39 3.51 6.53
CA PRO A 24 8.14 4.55 7.51
C PRO A 24 8.33 4.02 8.94
N THR A 25 8.75 4.87 9.88
CA THR A 25 8.83 4.49 11.30
C THR A 25 7.47 3.94 11.76
N THR A 26 7.46 2.73 12.26
CA THR A 26 6.21 1.99 12.50
C THR A 26 6.25 1.27 13.83
N PHE A 27 5.18 1.41 14.61
CA PHE A 27 4.93 0.69 15.85
C PHE A 27 3.61 -0.08 15.75
N PHE A 28 3.54 -1.20 16.46
CA PHE A 28 2.36 -2.05 16.53
C PHE A 28 1.85 -2.05 17.96
N ALA A 29 0.60 -1.67 18.16
CA ALA A 29 -0.03 -1.55 19.45
C ALA A 29 -1.19 -2.51 19.59
N LYS A 30 -1.28 -3.21 20.71
CA LYS A 30 -2.43 -4.02 21.09
C LYS A 30 -3.18 -3.35 22.23
N GLY A 31 -4.39 -2.86 21.89
CA GLY A 31 -5.25 -2.16 22.84
C GLY A 31 -4.84 -0.69 23.12
N LYS A 32 -5.78 0.08 23.64
CA LYS A 32 -5.68 1.54 23.81
C LYS A 32 -4.47 2.00 24.64
N LYS A 33 -4.17 1.30 25.74
CA LYS A 33 -3.07 1.68 26.64
C LYS A 33 -1.71 1.66 25.93
N GLN A 34 -1.43 0.60 25.17
CA GLN A 34 -0.18 0.50 24.43
C GLN A 34 -0.13 1.51 23.28
N LEU A 35 -1.27 1.72 22.62
CA LEU A 35 -1.43 2.68 21.55
C LEU A 35 -1.07 4.10 22.00
N LEU A 36 -1.64 4.55 23.13
CA LEU A 36 -1.36 5.88 23.73
C LEU A 36 0.10 6.00 24.21
N ASN A 37 0.70 4.91 24.69
CA ASN A 37 2.10 4.97 25.11
C ASN A 37 3.05 5.09 23.91
N LEU A 38 2.82 4.32 22.85
CA LEU A 38 3.69 4.30 21.67
C LEU A 38 3.55 5.57 20.83
N SER A 39 2.39 6.24 20.83
CA SER A 39 2.20 7.50 20.11
C SER A 39 3.15 8.61 20.56
N LYS A 40 3.65 8.56 21.79
CA LYS A 40 4.62 9.53 22.33
C LYS A 40 5.99 9.48 21.67
N ASN A 41 6.27 8.44 20.86
CA ASN A 41 7.53 8.35 20.10
C ASN A 41 7.49 9.15 18.78
N PHE A 42 6.36 9.77 18.45
CA PHE A 42 6.24 10.57 17.24
C PHE A 42 6.35 12.07 17.57
N GLU A 43 7.31 12.74 16.95
CA GLU A 43 7.50 14.18 16.98
C GLU A 43 6.85 14.89 15.78
N ARG A 44 6.39 14.13 14.80
CA ARG A 44 5.81 14.56 13.52
C ARG A 44 4.40 14.01 13.37
N PRO A 45 3.63 14.51 12.40
CA PRO A 45 2.36 13.88 12.05
C PRO A 45 2.54 12.39 11.80
N PHE A 46 1.60 11.60 12.29
CA PHE A 46 1.57 10.16 12.11
C PHE A 46 0.17 9.70 11.72
N ILE A 47 0.10 8.52 11.15
CA ILE A 47 -1.17 7.87 10.82
C ILE A 47 -1.41 6.67 11.72
N THR A 48 -2.68 6.38 11.95
CA THR A 48 -3.10 5.05 12.41
C THR A 48 -3.71 4.27 11.27
N LYS A 49 -3.54 2.97 11.30
CA LYS A 49 -4.24 2.04 10.40
C LYS A 49 -4.40 0.69 11.07
N HIS A 50 -5.38 -0.07 10.61
CA HIS A 50 -5.57 -1.44 11.10
C HIS A 50 -4.52 -2.38 10.50
N ASN A 51 -4.07 -3.37 11.28
CA ASN A 51 -3.17 -4.41 10.77
C ASN A 51 -3.84 -5.23 9.65
N ARG A 52 -5.16 -5.43 9.76
CA ARG A 52 -5.99 -6.17 8.79
C ARG A 52 -7.01 -5.26 8.13
N ALA A 53 -6.53 -4.37 7.26
CA ALA A 53 -7.40 -3.55 6.42
C ALA A 53 -6.70 -3.27 5.10
N GLY A 54 -7.48 -3.06 4.06
CA GLY A 54 -7.04 -2.68 2.72
C GLY A 54 -7.72 -1.41 2.21
N LYS A 55 -7.38 -0.98 1.01
CA LYS A 55 -7.99 0.15 0.27
C LYS A 55 -7.95 1.50 1.01
N GLY A 56 -7.01 1.70 1.94
CA GLY A 56 -6.94 2.94 2.74
C GLY A 56 -7.99 3.06 3.85
N LEU A 57 -8.89 2.09 3.99
CA LEU A 57 -9.95 2.13 5.00
C LEU A 57 -9.39 2.17 6.42
N GLY A 58 -9.94 3.09 7.23
CA GLY A 58 -9.54 3.26 8.62
C GLY A 58 -8.22 3.98 8.84
N ILE A 59 -7.59 4.52 7.78
CA ILE A 59 -6.42 5.38 7.95
C ILE A 59 -6.86 6.73 8.49
N LYS A 60 -6.22 7.17 9.58
CA LYS A 60 -6.45 8.49 10.18
C LYS A 60 -5.12 9.18 10.44
N LEU A 61 -5.03 10.46 10.02
CA LEU A 61 -3.88 11.32 10.22
C LEU A 61 -4.04 12.13 11.51
N PHE A 62 -2.97 12.19 12.30
CA PHE A 62 -2.89 12.98 13.51
C PHE A 62 -1.64 13.86 13.50
N ASP A 63 -1.85 15.14 13.65
CA ASP A 63 -0.84 16.17 13.79
C ASP A 63 -0.63 16.62 15.26
N ASP A 64 -1.50 16.12 16.16
CA ASP A 64 -1.58 16.51 17.56
C ASP A 64 -1.89 15.29 18.44
N LEU A 65 -1.06 15.07 19.46
CA LEU A 65 -1.23 13.96 20.41
C LEU A 65 -2.50 14.09 21.26
N GLN A 66 -2.95 15.31 21.58
CA GLN A 66 -4.18 15.50 22.35
C GLN A 66 -5.41 15.11 21.52
N LYS A 67 -5.43 15.49 20.22
CA LYS A 67 -6.47 15.05 19.30
C LYS A 67 -6.49 13.53 19.15
N PHE A 68 -5.31 12.93 19.06
CA PHE A 68 -5.18 11.48 19.00
C PHE A 68 -5.71 10.81 20.28
N GLU A 69 -5.28 11.26 21.46
CA GLU A 69 -5.74 10.71 22.74
C GLU A 69 -7.27 10.84 22.91
N LYS A 70 -7.83 11.99 22.53
CA LYS A 70 -9.28 12.20 22.52
C LYS A 70 -9.99 11.22 21.59
N HIS A 71 -9.42 10.98 20.40
CA HIS A 71 -9.98 10.02 19.45
C HIS A 71 -9.95 8.59 20.02
N VAL A 72 -8.80 8.12 20.52
CA VAL A 72 -8.63 6.77 21.08
C VAL A 72 -9.59 6.51 22.26
N ASN A 73 -9.89 7.54 23.06
CA ASN A 73 -10.79 7.42 24.20
C ASN A 73 -12.28 7.64 23.83
N SER A 74 -12.57 8.01 22.58
CA SER A 74 -13.95 8.22 22.11
C SER A 74 -14.64 6.91 21.74
N SER A 75 -15.97 7.01 21.50
CA SER A 75 -16.78 5.93 20.94
C SER A 75 -16.53 5.69 19.43
N TYR A 76 -15.85 6.61 18.77
CA TYR A 76 -15.51 6.51 17.35
C TYR A 76 -14.19 5.77 17.10
N PHE A 77 -13.51 5.34 18.14
CA PHE A 77 -12.30 4.54 18.00
C PHE A 77 -12.68 3.08 17.70
N GLU A 78 -12.29 2.62 16.53
CA GLU A 78 -12.46 1.24 16.09
C GLU A 78 -11.14 0.49 16.19
N GLU A 79 -11.15 -0.64 16.87
CA GLU A 79 -9.99 -1.54 16.91
C GLU A 79 -9.95 -2.41 15.66
N SER A 80 -8.74 -2.73 15.21
CA SER A 80 -8.55 -3.75 14.18
C SER A 80 -9.15 -5.09 14.63
N ILE A 81 -9.64 -5.89 13.68
CA ILE A 81 -10.26 -7.19 13.95
C ILE A 81 -9.35 -8.16 14.74
N ASP A 82 -8.04 -7.99 14.63
CA ASP A 82 -7.02 -8.76 15.37
C ASP A 82 -6.49 -8.03 16.60
N GLY A 83 -7.07 -6.87 16.94
CA GLY A 83 -6.69 -6.01 18.06
C GLY A 83 -5.37 -5.27 17.86
N ILE A 84 -4.76 -5.32 16.66
CA ILE A 84 -3.49 -4.65 16.38
C ILE A 84 -3.74 -3.39 15.57
N THR A 85 -3.45 -2.24 16.17
CA THR A 85 -3.42 -0.93 15.50
C THR A 85 -1.98 -0.56 15.20
N ILE A 86 -1.75 -0.10 13.99
CA ILE A 86 -0.45 0.38 13.52
C ILE A 86 -0.40 1.89 13.72
N LEU A 87 0.69 2.35 14.31
CA LEU A 87 1.13 3.75 14.34
C LEU A 87 2.29 3.90 13.37
N GLN A 88 2.20 4.83 12.44
CA GLN A 88 3.23 5.00 11.42
C GLN A 88 3.48 6.48 11.12
N ASP A 89 4.76 6.86 10.98
CA ASP A 89 5.13 8.21 10.53
C ASP A 89 4.36 8.55 9.23
N TYR A 90 3.77 9.74 9.22
CA TYR A 90 3.23 10.29 7.99
C TYR A 90 4.36 10.92 7.17
N ILE A 91 4.65 10.32 6.04
CA ILE A 91 5.60 10.85 5.08
C ILE A 91 4.79 11.44 3.93
N LYS A 92 4.96 12.75 3.72
CA LYS A 92 4.30 13.42 2.60
C LYS A 92 4.94 12.98 1.29
N PRO A 93 4.18 12.38 0.36
CA PRO A 93 4.71 11.98 -0.93
C PRO A 93 5.14 13.19 -1.75
N LYS A 94 6.29 13.08 -2.41
CA LYS A 94 6.73 14.07 -3.41
C LYS A 94 5.68 14.18 -4.51
N ASN A 95 5.33 15.41 -4.87
CA ASN A 95 4.28 15.71 -5.86
C ASN A 95 2.91 15.08 -5.55
N ASN A 96 2.64 14.73 -4.29
CA ASN A 96 1.43 14.03 -3.86
C ASN A 96 1.17 12.72 -4.63
N CYS A 97 2.21 12.04 -5.08
CA CYS A 97 2.09 10.79 -5.84
C CYS A 97 2.75 9.64 -5.10
N ILE A 98 2.13 8.49 -5.21
CA ILE A 98 2.74 7.21 -4.83
C ILE A 98 3.07 6.41 -6.09
N ILE A 99 3.91 5.42 -5.93
CA ILE A 99 4.26 4.51 -7.02
C ILE A 99 3.90 3.08 -6.58
N ARG A 100 3.21 2.38 -7.48
CA ARG A 100 2.90 0.98 -7.34
C ARG A 100 3.60 0.21 -8.43
N THR A 101 4.37 -0.80 -8.05
CA THR A 101 5.08 -1.69 -8.96
C THR A 101 4.36 -3.02 -9.03
N GLU A 102 4.04 -3.47 -10.24
CA GLU A 102 3.32 -4.71 -10.49
C GLU A 102 4.27 -5.84 -10.89
N PHE A 103 4.01 -7.02 -10.34
CA PHE A 103 4.80 -8.22 -10.58
C PHE A 103 3.89 -9.40 -10.92
N ILE A 104 4.30 -10.18 -11.94
CA ILE A 104 3.69 -11.47 -12.32
C ILE A 104 4.82 -12.47 -12.53
N ASP A 105 4.68 -13.69 -12.02
CA ASP A 105 5.75 -14.70 -11.98
C ASP A 105 7.02 -14.15 -11.32
N LYS A 106 6.88 -13.34 -10.27
CA LYS A 106 7.98 -12.64 -9.59
C LYS A 106 8.80 -11.71 -10.51
N LYS A 107 8.32 -11.46 -11.73
CA LYS A 107 8.95 -10.58 -12.71
C LYS A 107 8.25 -9.24 -12.69
N PHE A 108 9.02 -8.16 -12.73
CA PHE A 108 8.48 -6.81 -12.84
C PHE A 108 7.72 -6.68 -14.18
N LEU A 109 6.50 -6.20 -14.11
CA LEU A 109 5.65 -5.94 -15.26
C LEU A 109 5.73 -4.46 -15.65
N TYR A 110 5.28 -3.57 -14.78
CA TYR A 110 5.36 -2.12 -14.93
C TYR A 110 5.23 -1.42 -13.57
N ALA A 111 5.50 -0.13 -13.56
CA ALA A 111 5.18 0.75 -12.44
C ALA A 111 4.06 1.71 -12.85
N VAL A 112 3.16 2.02 -11.92
CA VAL A 112 2.11 3.00 -12.09
C VAL A 112 2.25 4.08 -11.03
N GLN A 113 2.26 5.34 -11.46
CA GLN A 113 2.14 6.49 -10.58
C GLN A 113 0.67 6.73 -10.29
N VAL A 114 0.35 6.94 -9.03
CA VAL A 114 -1.02 7.20 -8.56
C VAL A 114 -1.05 8.54 -7.87
N ASP A 115 -1.94 9.42 -8.30
CA ASP A 115 -2.19 10.69 -7.63
C ASP A 115 -2.92 10.43 -6.30
N ALA A 116 -2.32 10.87 -5.21
CA ALA A 116 -2.80 10.75 -3.84
C ALA A 116 -3.26 12.11 -3.27
N SER A 117 -3.53 13.11 -4.11
CA SER A 117 -3.94 14.45 -3.68
C SER A 117 -5.28 14.44 -2.94
N ASP A 118 -6.17 13.48 -3.25
CA ASP A 118 -7.50 13.34 -2.66
C ASP A 118 -7.51 12.58 -1.33
N GLY A 119 -6.35 12.15 -0.83
CA GLY A 119 -6.22 11.46 0.44
C GLY A 119 -5.72 10.02 0.34
N PHE A 120 -6.00 9.22 1.38
CA PHE A 120 -5.44 7.86 1.54
C PHE A 120 -6.24 6.77 0.82
N GLU A 121 -7.46 7.06 0.40
CA GLU A 121 -8.30 6.09 -0.30
C GLU A 121 -7.91 6.03 -1.78
N LEU A 122 -7.09 5.05 -2.09
CA LEU A 122 -6.68 4.74 -3.45
C LEU A 122 -7.61 3.68 -4.03
N CYS A 123 -8.79 4.12 -4.48
CA CYS A 123 -9.72 3.22 -5.16
C CYS A 123 -9.19 2.92 -6.57
N PRO A 124 -8.97 1.65 -6.95
CA PRO A 124 -8.79 1.29 -8.35
C PRO A 124 -10.08 1.64 -9.10
N ALA A 125 -9.98 2.37 -10.18
CA ALA A 125 -11.06 3.15 -10.79
C ALA A 125 -12.32 2.39 -11.25
N ASP A 126 -12.31 1.07 -11.32
CA ASP A 126 -13.42 0.31 -11.95
C ASP A 126 -14.43 -0.30 -10.98
N ASP A 127 -14.16 -0.23 -9.65
CA ASP A 127 -15.05 -0.83 -8.62
C ASP A 127 -15.73 0.22 -7.72
N CYS A 128 -15.88 1.45 -8.16
CA CYS A 128 -16.72 2.41 -7.46
C CYS A 128 -18.19 2.01 -7.70
N ASP A 129 -18.80 1.39 -6.69
CA ASP A 129 -20.25 1.18 -6.65
C ASP A 129 -20.94 2.56 -6.82
N PRO A 130 -21.74 2.76 -7.87
CA PRO A 130 -22.41 4.04 -8.12
C PRO A 130 -23.38 4.45 -7.01
N GLU A 131 -23.67 3.58 -6.05
CA GLU A 131 -24.51 3.87 -4.88
C GLU A 131 -23.71 4.40 -3.66
N VAL A 132 -22.37 4.42 -3.71
CA VAL A 132 -21.53 5.05 -2.67
C VAL A 132 -21.24 6.50 -3.08
N GLU A 133 -21.93 7.44 -2.46
CA GLU A 133 -21.95 8.89 -2.72
C GLU A 133 -20.58 9.64 -2.60
N PHE A 134 -19.43 8.96 -2.61
CA PHE A 134 -18.11 9.57 -2.41
C PHE A 134 -17.03 9.01 -3.34
N CYS A 135 -17.27 9.03 -4.65
CA CYS A 135 -16.19 9.10 -5.62
C CYS A 135 -16.08 10.55 -6.11
N PRO A 136 -15.02 11.31 -5.79
CA PRO A 136 -14.83 12.63 -6.38
C PRO A 136 -14.53 12.49 -7.88
N THR A 137 -15.55 12.63 -8.71
CA THR A 137 -15.48 12.54 -10.18
C THR A 137 -14.93 13.83 -10.83
N ASN A 138 -14.23 14.68 -10.10
CA ASN A 138 -13.83 16.01 -10.57
C ASN A 138 -12.32 16.27 -10.70
N SER A 139 -11.48 15.23 -10.84
CA SER A 139 -10.11 15.47 -11.29
C SER A 139 -10.00 15.25 -12.80
N SER A 140 -9.83 16.31 -13.55
CA SER A 140 -9.65 16.37 -15.01
C SER A 140 -8.27 15.84 -15.48
N GLY A 141 -7.70 14.85 -14.77
CA GLY A 141 -6.44 14.20 -15.11
C GLY A 141 -6.50 12.70 -14.78
N ASN A 142 -5.81 11.88 -15.55
CA ASN A 142 -5.69 10.45 -15.25
C ASN A 142 -5.02 10.27 -13.90
N LYS A 143 -5.78 9.81 -12.89
CA LYS A 143 -5.28 9.48 -11.54
C LYS A 143 -4.15 8.43 -11.57
N PHE A 144 -4.18 7.56 -12.57
CA PHE A 144 -3.22 6.47 -12.77
C PHE A 144 -2.43 6.70 -14.07
N MET A 145 -1.11 6.65 -13.99
CA MET A 145 -0.22 6.81 -15.13
C MET A 145 0.88 5.74 -15.11
N ILE A 146 0.95 4.90 -16.15
CA ILE A 146 2.05 3.94 -16.28
C ILE A 146 3.34 4.69 -16.57
N LEU A 147 4.38 4.37 -15.79
CA LEU A 147 5.71 4.93 -15.95
C LEU A 147 6.50 4.08 -16.94
N GLU A 148 6.58 4.56 -18.16
CA GLU A 148 7.39 3.90 -19.20
C GLU A 148 8.87 3.89 -18.78
N ASN A 149 9.53 2.76 -19.00
CA ASN A 149 10.95 2.58 -18.70
C ASN A 149 11.33 2.77 -17.21
N PHE A 150 10.40 2.53 -16.27
CA PHE A 150 10.73 2.60 -14.85
C PHE A 150 11.86 1.63 -14.50
N SER A 151 12.95 2.16 -13.96
CA SER A 151 14.11 1.40 -13.52
C SER A 151 14.59 1.92 -12.18
N ASN A 152 14.65 1.05 -11.18
CA ASN A 152 15.15 1.38 -9.85
C ASN A 152 15.70 0.12 -9.18
N ASN A 153 16.77 0.28 -8.41
CA ASN A 153 17.42 -0.83 -7.68
C ASN A 153 16.49 -1.51 -6.68
N ILE A 154 15.46 -0.82 -6.19
CA ILE A 154 14.46 -1.36 -5.26
C ILE A 154 13.73 -2.57 -5.83
N LEU A 155 13.58 -2.66 -7.17
CA LEU A 155 12.94 -3.79 -7.84
C LEU A 155 13.64 -5.12 -7.55
N ASN A 156 14.97 -5.11 -7.37
CA ASN A 156 15.73 -6.30 -7.01
C ASN A 156 15.42 -6.75 -5.58
N ASN A 157 15.22 -5.80 -4.67
CA ASN A 157 14.84 -6.10 -3.29
C ASN A 157 13.41 -6.68 -3.26
N TYR A 158 12.49 -6.08 -4.02
CA TYR A 158 11.12 -6.59 -4.15
C TYR A 158 11.08 -8.02 -4.70
N LYS A 159 11.87 -8.31 -5.74
CA LYS A 159 11.99 -9.69 -6.25
C LYS A 159 12.42 -10.68 -5.17
N ARG A 160 13.38 -10.31 -4.30
CA ARG A 160 13.81 -11.17 -3.19
C ARG A 160 12.68 -11.38 -2.17
N VAL A 161 11.95 -10.32 -1.81
CA VAL A 161 10.75 -10.44 -0.95
C VAL A 161 9.76 -11.44 -1.53
N LEU A 162 9.43 -11.31 -2.82
CA LEU A 162 8.49 -12.18 -3.51
C LEU A 162 8.98 -13.63 -3.57
N GLN A 163 10.26 -13.85 -3.89
CA GLN A 163 10.89 -15.16 -3.93
C GLN A 163 10.89 -15.86 -2.56
N ASN A 164 11.33 -15.15 -1.51
CA ASN A 164 11.43 -15.69 -0.16
C ASN A 164 10.06 -15.99 0.48
N ASN A 165 9.00 -15.39 -0.05
CA ASN A 165 7.64 -15.58 0.43
C ASN A 165 6.74 -16.40 -0.52
N ASN A 166 7.28 -16.92 -1.63
CA ASN A 166 6.53 -17.66 -2.66
C ASN A 166 5.30 -16.88 -3.15
N ILE A 167 5.51 -15.61 -3.49
CA ILE A 167 4.47 -14.73 -4.04
C ILE A 167 4.75 -14.56 -5.53
N ASP A 168 3.85 -15.03 -6.37
CA ASP A 168 4.01 -14.99 -7.82
C ASP A 168 3.40 -13.72 -8.43
N ILE A 169 2.33 -13.21 -7.83
CA ILE A 169 1.61 -12.02 -8.29
C ILE A 169 1.49 -11.06 -7.14
N ALA A 170 1.92 -9.81 -7.33
CA ALA A 170 1.79 -8.75 -6.34
C ALA A 170 1.92 -7.35 -6.93
N GLY A 171 1.22 -6.39 -6.32
CA GLY A 171 1.50 -4.97 -6.40
C GLY A 171 2.22 -4.51 -5.13
N ILE A 172 3.34 -3.80 -5.27
CA ILE A 172 4.09 -3.26 -4.13
C ILE A 172 4.09 -1.74 -4.19
N GLU A 173 3.64 -1.10 -3.10
CA GLU A 173 3.46 0.33 -3.04
C GLU A 173 4.54 1.02 -2.22
N PHE A 174 5.07 2.08 -2.78
CA PHE A 174 6.03 2.95 -2.10
C PHE A 174 5.80 4.41 -2.47
N LEU A 175 6.33 5.28 -1.65
CA LEU A 175 6.39 6.72 -1.91
C LEU A 175 7.84 7.19 -1.89
N GLN A 176 8.09 8.32 -2.54
CA GLN A 176 9.32 9.09 -2.43
C GLN A 176 9.03 10.36 -1.64
N ASP A 177 9.89 10.67 -0.67
CA ASP A 177 9.80 11.94 0.06
C ASP A 177 10.43 13.11 -0.71
N SER A 178 10.45 14.30 -0.11
CA SER A 178 11.06 15.50 -0.69
C SER A 178 12.59 15.38 -0.87
N GLU A 179 13.25 14.52 -0.10
CA GLU A 179 14.70 14.30 -0.13
C GLU A 179 15.11 13.22 -1.15
N GLY A 180 14.13 12.54 -1.73
CA GLY A 180 14.35 11.47 -2.71
C GLY A 180 14.43 10.08 -2.10
N GLU A 181 14.22 9.94 -0.78
CA GLU A 181 14.21 8.66 -0.10
C GLU A 181 12.92 7.87 -0.40
N LEU A 182 13.07 6.56 -0.59
CA LEU A 182 11.94 5.67 -0.89
C LEU A 182 11.47 4.94 0.36
N PHE A 183 10.16 4.94 0.59
CA PHE A 183 9.53 4.26 1.71
C PHE A 183 8.43 3.32 1.20
N THR A 184 8.62 2.02 1.39
CA THR A 184 7.63 1.00 1.03
C THR A 184 6.66 0.78 2.18
N TYR A 185 5.37 0.69 1.90
CA TYR A 185 4.35 0.64 2.95
C TYR A 185 3.23 -0.37 2.73
N ASP A 186 3.15 -1.02 1.55
CA ASP A 186 2.13 -2.04 1.29
C ASP A 186 2.58 -3.07 0.25
N ILE A 187 2.12 -4.31 0.43
CA ILE A 187 2.24 -5.42 -0.51
C ILE A 187 0.85 -6.01 -0.70
N ASN A 188 0.32 -5.94 -1.91
CA ASN A 188 -0.98 -6.48 -2.29
C ASN A 188 -0.78 -7.74 -3.14
N THR A 189 -1.19 -8.90 -2.64
CA THR A 189 -1.15 -10.16 -3.41
C THR A 189 -2.44 -10.41 -4.19
N ASN A 190 -3.46 -9.56 -3.96
CA ASN A 190 -4.69 -9.50 -4.74
C ASN A 190 -4.73 -8.14 -5.46
N THR A 191 -3.87 -7.99 -6.47
CA THR A 191 -3.69 -6.73 -7.19
C THR A 191 -4.74 -6.56 -8.28
N ASN A 192 -5.19 -5.31 -8.48
CA ASN A 192 -6.07 -4.91 -9.56
C ASN A 192 -5.32 -3.96 -10.50
N TYR A 193 -5.57 -4.11 -11.78
CA TYR A 193 -4.97 -3.29 -12.83
C TYR A 193 -5.93 -2.22 -13.31
N ASN A 194 -5.42 -1.02 -13.60
CA ASN A 194 -6.24 0.05 -14.15
C ASN A 194 -6.34 -0.07 -15.68
N SER A 195 -7.51 -0.46 -16.17
CA SER A 195 -7.75 -0.72 -17.59
C SER A 195 -7.54 0.53 -18.46
N VAL A 196 -7.85 1.73 -17.94
CA VAL A 196 -7.64 2.99 -18.65
C VAL A 196 -6.16 3.29 -18.81
N ALA A 197 -5.37 3.18 -17.72
CA ALA A 197 -3.93 3.39 -17.77
C ALA A 197 -3.25 2.36 -18.70
N GLU A 198 -3.68 1.09 -18.65
CA GLU A 198 -3.16 0.04 -19.54
C GLU A 198 -3.51 0.29 -21.01
N SER A 199 -4.71 0.80 -21.31
CA SER A 199 -5.13 1.12 -22.68
C SER A 199 -4.29 2.22 -23.34
N LEU A 200 -3.64 3.07 -22.55
CA LEU A 200 -2.74 4.13 -22.99
C LEU A 200 -1.29 3.68 -23.09
N SER A 201 -1.02 2.42 -22.82
CA SER A 201 0.31 1.81 -22.83
C SER A 201 0.26 0.48 -23.59
N ASN A 202 1.41 -0.17 -23.75
CA ASN A 202 1.48 -1.51 -24.37
C ASN A 202 1.42 -2.64 -23.33
N HIS A 203 0.84 -2.41 -22.16
CA HIS A 203 0.74 -3.37 -21.08
C HIS A 203 -0.68 -3.91 -20.93
N ASN A 204 -0.79 -5.18 -20.50
CA ASN A 204 -2.05 -5.81 -20.15
C ASN A 204 -1.81 -6.84 -19.02
N GLY A 205 -2.04 -6.41 -17.77
CA GLY A 205 -1.80 -7.22 -16.59
C GLY A 205 -2.67 -8.49 -16.55
N MET A 206 -3.96 -8.35 -16.86
CA MET A 206 -4.86 -9.52 -16.85
C MET A 206 -4.50 -10.56 -17.89
N GLN A 207 -4.12 -10.14 -19.09
CA GLN A 207 -3.63 -11.05 -20.12
C GLN A 207 -2.33 -11.73 -19.70
N THR A 208 -1.44 -10.99 -19.04
CA THR A 208 -0.16 -11.52 -18.54
C THR A 208 -0.40 -12.54 -17.42
N ILE A 209 -1.36 -12.30 -16.51
CA ILE A 209 -1.79 -13.29 -15.50
C ILE A 209 -2.33 -14.55 -16.20
N ALA A 210 -3.24 -14.39 -17.17
CA ALA A 210 -3.82 -15.52 -17.88
C ALA A 210 -2.75 -16.38 -18.54
N ASN A 211 -1.77 -15.76 -19.19
CA ASN A 211 -0.65 -16.46 -19.81
C ASN A 211 0.23 -17.18 -18.77
N TYR A 212 0.49 -16.53 -17.63
CA TYR A 212 1.22 -17.14 -16.53
C TYR A 212 0.49 -18.38 -15.99
N LEU A 213 -0.79 -18.25 -15.65
CA LEU A 213 -1.59 -19.37 -15.14
C LEU A 213 -1.68 -20.53 -16.14
N TYR A 214 -1.84 -20.23 -17.43
CA TYR A 214 -1.79 -21.23 -18.46
C TYR A 214 -0.43 -21.95 -18.50
N SER A 215 0.68 -21.22 -18.38
CA SER A 215 2.02 -21.81 -18.34
C SER A 215 2.24 -22.71 -17.13
N GLU A 216 1.62 -22.40 -15.99
CA GLU A 216 1.68 -23.26 -14.79
C GLU A 216 0.81 -24.54 -14.97
N LEU A 217 -0.37 -24.38 -15.58
CA LEU A 217 -1.27 -25.50 -15.82
C LEU A 217 -0.66 -26.60 -16.72
N ILE A 218 0.09 -26.22 -17.75
CA ILE A 218 0.72 -27.21 -18.65
C ILE A 218 1.97 -27.88 -18.07
N LYS A 219 2.45 -27.47 -16.90
CA LYS A 219 3.55 -28.13 -16.17
C LYS A 219 3.05 -29.27 -15.25
N LEU A 220 1.73 -29.33 -15.00
CA LEU A 220 1.09 -30.37 -14.18
C LEU A 220 0.83 -31.62 -14.99
#